data_e6a80bac2e19439d0aa3621171e78e5b
#
_entry.id   e6a80bac2e19439d0aa3621171e78e5b
#
_cell.length_a   1.000
_cell.length_b   1.000
_cell.length_c   1.000
_cell.angle_alpha   90.00
_cell.angle_beta   90.00
_cell.angle_gamma   90.00
#
_symmetry.space_group_name_H-M   'P 1'
#
loop_
_entity.id
_entity.type
_entity.pdbx_description
1 polymer ?
#
loop_
_entity_poly.entity_id
_entity_poly.type
_entity_poly.pdbx_seq_one_letter_code
_entity_poly.pdbx_strand_id
1 'polypeptide(L)'
;MKILITGATGLIGNAVLEAALKKKFKVNYLTRDKDKIKNSIDCNGFYWDVNNDYIDLKCFEGVNVIINLVGEKIFQKWTKKSKKEILSSRIKPIDLLMKGIKRSNEIGIRSFVSASAIGIYQNDFEKNYTENETIDPQNFIQKAVYEWEKKSMSVRKLIPHTSILRIGLVLSKKNGYLKETDYPMKFGIGIQLGSGKQWQSWIHIDDIANIFLFIADTNPRGIYNAVAPNPLPQKLFLKKIRVCSFRKFMIIKLPSLILKFFFGERAYILLDSQRVSSKKILELGYEFAYKEVDEALNNLYKRNDNLT
;
A
#
# COMPACT_ATOMS: atom_id res chain seq x y z
N MET A 1 -5.35 -18.30 13.58
CA MET A 1 -4.13 -17.49 13.37
C MET A 1 -4.23 -16.19 14.14
N LYS A 2 -3.14 -15.71 14.78
CA LYS A 2 -3.07 -14.40 15.42
C LYS A 2 -2.07 -13.51 14.69
N ILE A 3 -2.49 -12.31 14.30
CA ILE A 3 -1.72 -11.40 13.46
C ILE A 3 -1.40 -10.12 14.24
N LEU A 4 -0.17 -9.63 14.16
CA LEU A 4 0.21 -8.29 14.61
C LEU A 4 0.26 -7.33 13.40
N ILE A 5 -0.51 -6.25 13.44
CA ILE A 5 -0.58 -5.26 12.35
C ILE A 5 0.02 -3.94 12.81
N THR A 6 1.03 -3.43 12.07
CA THR A 6 1.45 -2.04 12.21
C THR A 6 0.76 -1.18 11.16
N GLY A 7 0.46 0.08 11.49
CA GLY A 7 -0.25 0.96 10.56
C GLY A 7 -1.74 0.59 10.36
N ALA A 8 -2.35 -0.12 11.30
CA ALA A 8 -3.75 -0.56 11.25
C ALA A 8 -4.77 0.58 11.10
N THR A 9 -4.43 1.81 11.49
CA THR A 9 -5.29 3.00 11.34
C THR A 9 -5.19 3.66 9.95
N GLY A 10 -4.28 3.18 9.09
CA GLY A 10 -4.16 3.64 7.71
C GLY A 10 -5.18 2.99 6.77
N LEU A 11 -5.22 3.45 5.50
CA LEU A 11 -6.16 2.95 4.50
C LEU A 11 -6.09 1.42 4.32
N ILE A 12 -4.92 0.90 4.00
CA ILE A 12 -4.71 -0.54 3.78
C ILE A 12 -4.79 -1.29 5.11
N GLY A 13 -4.18 -0.75 6.17
CA GLY A 13 -4.16 -1.41 7.48
C GLY A 13 -5.55 -1.65 8.06
N ASN A 14 -6.45 -0.67 7.93
CA ASN A 14 -7.84 -0.84 8.33
C ASN A 14 -8.56 -1.92 7.51
N ALA A 15 -8.33 -1.96 6.19
CA ALA A 15 -8.91 -2.98 5.32
C ALA A 15 -8.38 -4.39 5.67
N VAL A 16 -7.07 -4.52 5.94
CA VAL A 16 -6.47 -5.80 6.39
C VAL A 16 -7.05 -6.23 7.74
N LEU A 17 -7.19 -5.30 8.69
CA LEU A 17 -7.78 -5.58 10.00
C LEU A 17 -9.23 -6.06 9.86
N GLU A 18 -10.06 -5.34 9.10
CA GLU A 18 -11.46 -5.72 8.85
C GLU A 18 -11.55 -7.10 8.17
N ALA A 19 -10.70 -7.36 7.16
CA ALA A 19 -10.66 -8.64 6.46
C ALA A 19 -10.20 -9.80 7.37
N ALA A 20 -9.21 -9.55 8.24
CA ALA A 20 -8.72 -10.55 9.21
C ALA A 20 -9.80 -10.95 10.22
N LEU A 21 -10.53 -9.96 10.76
CA LEU A 21 -11.63 -10.22 11.70
C LEU A 21 -12.80 -10.99 11.03
N LYS A 22 -13.12 -10.67 9.76
CA LYS A 22 -14.12 -11.45 8.99
C LYS A 22 -13.71 -12.90 8.81
N LYS A 23 -12.42 -13.18 8.69
CA LYS A 23 -11.85 -14.55 8.64
C LYS A 23 -11.67 -15.17 10.03
N LYS A 24 -12.18 -14.55 11.10
CA LYS A 24 -12.08 -15.02 12.50
C LYS A 24 -10.63 -15.17 12.98
N PHE A 25 -9.71 -14.36 12.46
CA PHE A 25 -8.34 -14.27 12.98
C PHE A 25 -8.32 -13.32 14.18
N LYS A 26 -7.48 -13.63 15.16
CA LYS A 26 -7.18 -12.70 16.26
C LYS A 26 -6.18 -11.67 15.80
N VAL A 27 -6.41 -10.41 16.15
CA VAL A 27 -5.56 -9.30 15.70
C VAL A 27 -5.03 -8.51 16.89
N ASN A 28 -3.71 -8.38 16.96
CA ASN A 28 -3.06 -7.34 17.73
C ASN A 28 -2.67 -6.20 16.76
N TYR A 29 -2.76 -4.95 17.19
CA TYR A 29 -2.26 -3.84 16.37
C TYR A 29 -1.49 -2.83 17.20
N LEU A 30 -0.53 -2.16 16.54
CA LEU A 30 0.30 -1.13 17.14
C LEU A 30 -0.19 0.26 16.72
N THR A 31 -0.32 1.16 17.71
CA THR A 31 -0.65 2.57 17.48
C THR A 31 0.20 3.49 18.34
N ARG A 32 0.51 4.70 17.79
CA ARG A 32 1.19 5.79 18.51
C ARG A 32 0.21 6.66 19.31
N ASP A 33 -1.06 6.51 19.05
CA ASP A 33 -2.16 7.27 19.62
C ASP A 33 -2.87 6.39 20.64
N LYS A 34 -2.72 6.73 21.93
CA LYS A 34 -3.32 5.97 23.03
C LYS A 34 -4.85 5.96 22.98
N ASP A 35 -5.47 7.01 22.44
CA ASP A 35 -6.92 7.12 22.32
C ASP A 35 -7.50 6.17 21.26
N LYS A 36 -6.63 5.65 20.38
CA LYS A 36 -6.97 4.64 19.37
C LYS A 36 -6.77 3.20 19.85
N ILE A 37 -6.37 3.00 21.07
CA ILE A 37 -6.28 1.66 21.65
C ILE A 37 -7.69 1.20 21.99
N LYS A 38 -8.14 0.16 21.31
CA LYS A 38 -9.42 -0.52 21.56
C LYS A 38 -9.15 -2.00 21.76
N ASN A 39 -9.83 -2.57 22.74
CA ASN A 39 -9.68 -3.98 23.08
C ASN A 39 -11.03 -4.68 22.98
N SER A 40 -11.02 -5.85 22.36
CA SER A 40 -12.14 -6.77 22.25
C SER A 40 -11.62 -8.21 22.29
N ILE A 41 -12.51 -9.18 22.25
CA ILE A 41 -12.16 -10.62 22.30
C ILE A 41 -11.15 -10.98 21.19
N ASP A 42 -11.32 -10.42 19.98
CA ASP A 42 -10.53 -10.80 18.79
C ASP A 42 -9.59 -9.69 18.29
N CYS A 43 -9.62 -8.48 18.91
CA CYS A 43 -8.82 -7.36 18.46
C CYS A 43 -8.30 -6.51 19.61
N ASN A 44 -6.97 -6.44 19.78
CA ASN A 44 -6.33 -5.72 20.86
C ASN A 44 -5.29 -4.71 20.36
N GLY A 45 -5.42 -3.46 20.81
CA GLY A 45 -4.48 -2.38 20.52
C GLY A 45 -3.37 -2.28 21.54
N PHE A 46 -2.15 -1.99 21.10
CA PHE A 46 -0.99 -1.80 21.95
C PHE A 46 -0.27 -0.50 21.58
N TYR A 47 0.27 0.14 22.60
CA TYR A 47 1.05 1.36 22.40
C TYR A 47 2.48 1.07 21.95
N TRP A 48 2.96 1.86 21.03
CA TRP A 48 4.38 1.96 20.69
C TRP A 48 4.79 3.40 20.37
N ASP A 49 6.06 3.71 20.57
CA ASP A 49 6.65 4.99 20.22
C ASP A 49 8.01 4.78 19.56
N VAL A 50 8.02 4.94 18.24
CA VAL A 50 9.21 4.71 17.40
C VAL A 50 10.31 5.75 17.69
N ASN A 51 9.95 6.95 18.15
CA ASN A 51 10.92 8.00 18.45
C ASN A 51 11.62 7.77 19.80
N ASN A 52 10.90 7.21 20.77
CA ASN A 52 11.40 6.89 22.11
C ASN A 52 11.81 5.43 22.28
N ASP A 53 11.94 4.67 21.17
CA ASP A 53 12.34 3.25 21.15
C ASP A 53 11.50 2.36 22.10
N TYR A 54 10.20 2.69 22.25
CA TYR A 54 9.27 1.99 23.12
C TYR A 54 8.28 1.13 22.33
N ILE A 55 8.10 -0.13 22.77
CA ILE A 55 7.06 -1.04 22.28
C ILE A 55 6.55 -1.88 23.44
N ASP A 56 5.22 -1.98 23.59
CA ASP A 56 4.60 -2.89 24.54
C ASP A 56 4.80 -4.33 24.05
N LEU A 57 5.62 -5.10 24.77
CA LEU A 57 5.99 -6.46 24.39
C LEU A 57 4.82 -7.44 24.37
N LYS A 58 3.75 -7.17 25.12
CA LYS A 58 2.53 -7.99 25.12
C LYS A 58 1.88 -8.06 23.73
N CYS A 59 2.21 -7.10 22.84
CA CYS A 59 1.71 -7.14 21.46
C CYS A 59 2.14 -8.39 20.68
N PHE A 60 3.23 -9.05 21.09
CA PHE A 60 3.76 -10.25 20.45
C PHE A 60 3.18 -11.57 20.98
N GLU A 61 2.51 -11.57 22.13
CA GLU A 61 1.99 -12.79 22.78
C GLU A 61 1.10 -13.60 21.84
N GLY A 62 1.54 -14.83 21.53
CA GLY A 62 0.85 -15.77 20.65
C GLY A 62 0.71 -15.35 19.20
N VAL A 63 1.45 -14.35 18.74
CA VAL A 63 1.45 -13.88 17.35
C VAL A 63 2.14 -14.88 16.43
N ASN A 64 1.49 -15.20 15.31
CA ASN A 64 2.05 -16.07 14.28
C ASN A 64 2.64 -15.27 13.11
N VAL A 65 2.05 -14.11 12.80
CA VAL A 65 2.39 -13.31 11.61
C VAL A 65 2.43 -11.83 11.97
N ILE A 66 3.42 -11.12 11.44
CA ILE A 66 3.50 -9.66 11.52
C ILE A 66 3.23 -9.08 10.13
N ILE A 67 2.25 -8.17 10.03
CA ILE A 67 1.96 -7.39 8.82
C ILE A 67 2.39 -5.95 9.07
N ASN A 68 3.41 -5.50 8.32
CA ASN A 68 4.00 -4.17 8.46
C ASN A 68 3.50 -3.23 7.37
N LEU A 69 2.66 -2.25 7.76
CA LEU A 69 2.02 -1.28 6.87
C LEU A 69 2.33 0.16 7.24
N VAL A 70 3.21 0.38 8.23
CA VAL A 70 3.49 1.73 8.72
C VAL A 70 4.35 2.51 7.73
N GLY A 71 4.00 3.77 7.51
CA GLY A 71 4.75 4.70 6.70
C GLY A 71 4.05 6.04 6.59
N GLU A 72 4.83 7.13 6.57
CA GLU A 72 4.32 8.49 6.38
C GLU A 72 3.82 8.70 4.94
N LYS A 73 2.87 9.63 4.75
CA LYS A 73 2.33 9.97 3.42
C LYS A 73 3.45 10.42 2.48
N ILE A 74 3.53 9.82 1.30
CA ILE A 74 4.52 10.19 0.27
C ILE A 74 4.11 11.48 -0.43
N PHE A 75 2.83 11.66 -0.75
CA PHE A 75 2.33 12.84 -1.44
C PHE A 75 2.12 14.00 -0.46
N GLN A 76 3.22 14.62 -0.06
CA GLN A 76 3.32 15.84 0.74
C GLN A 76 4.45 16.73 0.20
N LYS A 77 4.61 17.98 0.66
CA LYS A 77 5.69 18.86 0.20
C LYS A 77 7.07 18.25 0.56
N TRP A 78 7.93 18.02 -0.43
CA TRP A 78 9.25 17.42 -0.24
C TRP A 78 10.31 18.47 0.12
N THR A 79 10.48 18.68 1.41
CA THR A 79 11.61 19.40 1.99
C THR A 79 12.69 18.39 2.43
N LYS A 80 13.89 18.83 2.75
CA LYS A 80 14.93 17.97 3.36
C LYS A 80 14.39 17.23 4.60
N LYS A 81 13.61 17.93 5.44
CA LYS A 81 12.97 17.37 6.65
C LYS A 81 11.96 16.29 6.30
N SER A 82 10.99 16.59 5.43
CA SER A 82 9.94 15.61 5.08
C SER A 82 10.47 14.40 4.33
N LYS A 83 11.50 14.56 3.48
CA LYS A 83 12.18 13.41 2.85
C LYS A 83 12.83 12.48 3.89
N LYS A 84 13.48 13.06 4.92
CA LYS A 84 14.03 12.29 6.05
C LYS A 84 12.93 11.60 6.86
N GLU A 85 11.82 12.28 7.12
CA GLU A 85 10.66 11.72 7.83
C GLU A 85 10.01 10.57 7.04
N ILE A 86 9.82 10.72 5.71
CA ILE A 86 9.30 9.67 4.84
C ILE A 86 10.16 8.40 4.93
N LEU A 87 11.47 8.54 4.86
CA LEU A 87 12.39 7.40 4.94
C LEU A 87 12.41 6.81 6.35
N SER A 88 12.60 7.63 7.38
CA SER A 88 12.69 7.17 8.77
C SER A 88 11.40 6.50 9.26
N SER A 89 10.24 6.96 8.82
CA SER A 89 8.94 6.36 9.16
C SER A 89 8.75 4.93 8.64
N ARG A 90 9.60 4.48 7.73
CA ARG A 90 9.60 3.12 7.16
C ARG A 90 10.68 2.22 7.74
N ILE A 91 11.82 2.80 8.09
CA ILE A 91 13.00 2.06 8.58
C ILE A 91 12.92 1.85 10.10
N LYS A 92 12.76 2.94 10.87
CA LYS A 92 12.77 2.87 12.34
C LYS A 92 11.72 1.92 12.94
N PRO A 93 10.46 1.86 12.44
CA PRO A 93 9.49 0.90 12.93
C PRO A 93 9.94 -0.55 12.80
N ILE A 94 10.64 -0.90 11.70
CA ILE A 94 11.17 -2.25 11.50
C ILE A 94 12.29 -2.53 12.51
N ASP A 95 13.15 -1.56 12.79
CA ASP A 95 14.17 -1.70 13.83
C ASP A 95 13.56 -1.96 15.20
N LEU A 96 12.52 -1.20 15.56
CA LEU A 96 11.83 -1.36 16.83
C LEU A 96 11.10 -2.72 16.92
N LEU A 97 10.46 -3.17 15.83
CA LEU A 97 9.87 -4.52 15.76
C LEU A 97 10.94 -5.59 15.98
N MET A 98 12.08 -5.51 15.29
CA MET A 98 13.17 -6.50 15.45
C MET A 98 13.72 -6.54 16.88
N LYS A 99 13.87 -5.37 17.53
CA LYS A 99 14.25 -5.29 18.96
C LYS A 99 13.17 -5.91 19.85
N GLY A 100 11.89 -5.58 19.60
CA GLY A 100 10.77 -6.12 20.35
C GLY A 100 10.66 -7.64 20.25
N ILE A 101 10.78 -8.20 19.04
CA ILE A 101 10.77 -9.66 18.82
C ILE A 101 11.86 -10.35 19.63
N LYS A 102 13.10 -9.82 19.62
CA LYS A 102 14.21 -10.39 20.38
C LYS A 102 13.98 -10.32 21.89
N ARG A 103 13.34 -9.24 22.38
CA ARG A 103 13.08 -9.02 23.81
C ARG A 103 11.87 -9.79 24.33
N SER A 104 10.90 -10.08 23.47
CA SER A 104 9.68 -10.81 23.87
C SER A 104 9.91 -12.30 24.05
N ASN A 105 11.02 -12.85 23.54
CA ASN A 105 11.33 -14.30 23.52
C ASN A 105 10.22 -15.14 22.83
N GLU A 106 9.36 -14.52 22.01
CA GLU A 106 8.28 -15.22 21.30
C GLU A 106 8.85 -15.98 20.10
N ILE A 107 8.72 -17.30 20.13
CA ILE A 107 9.20 -18.22 19.09
C ILE A 107 8.13 -18.58 18.06
N GLY A 108 6.87 -18.19 18.30
CA GLY A 108 5.72 -18.53 17.45
C GLY A 108 5.58 -17.70 16.17
N ILE A 109 6.36 -16.63 16.02
CA ILE A 109 6.30 -15.73 14.87
C ILE A 109 6.98 -16.36 13.66
N ARG A 110 6.20 -16.86 12.72
CA ARG A 110 6.68 -17.61 11.56
C ARG A 110 6.79 -16.81 10.27
N SER A 111 6.06 -15.67 10.16
CA SER A 111 5.99 -14.89 8.93
C SER A 111 6.02 -13.38 9.21
N PHE A 112 6.72 -12.65 8.33
CA PHE A 112 6.72 -11.19 8.27
C PHE A 112 6.37 -10.74 6.86
N VAL A 113 5.29 -9.97 6.72
CA VAL A 113 4.81 -9.44 5.44
C VAL A 113 4.88 -7.92 5.49
N SER A 114 5.76 -7.33 4.68
CA SER A 114 5.92 -5.88 4.63
C SER A 114 5.34 -5.28 3.36
N ALA A 115 4.67 -4.15 3.52
CA ALA A 115 4.36 -3.30 2.38
C ALA A 115 5.64 -2.73 1.75
N SER A 116 5.56 -2.49 0.46
CA SER A 116 6.46 -1.74 -0.39
C SER A 116 5.63 -1.04 -1.48
N ALA A 117 6.23 -0.48 -2.52
CA ALA A 117 5.51 0.20 -3.58
C ALA A 117 6.13 -0.06 -4.96
N ILE A 118 5.29 -0.09 -6.01
CA ILE A 118 5.76 -0.16 -7.39
C ILE A 118 6.60 1.05 -7.80
N GLY A 119 6.55 2.14 -7.02
CA GLY A 119 7.40 3.32 -7.21
C GLY A 119 8.91 3.06 -7.14
N ILE A 120 9.34 1.83 -6.89
CA ILE A 120 10.73 1.37 -7.02
C ILE A 120 11.13 1.21 -8.49
N TYR A 121 10.19 0.90 -9.38
CA TYR A 121 10.45 0.74 -10.80
C TYR A 121 10.68 2.07 -11.49
N GLN A 122 11.44 2.04 -12.56
CA GLN A 122 11.71 3.23 -13.36
C GLN A 122 10.49 3.66 -14.18
N ASN A 123 10.51 4.90 -14.64
CA ASN A 123 9.51 5.41 -15.57
C ASN A 123 9.76 4.85 -16.97
N ASP A 124 8.85 4.02 -17.48
CA ASP A 124 8.90 3.46 -18.81
C ASP A 124 7.48 3.25 -19.36
N PHE A 125 7.25 3.59 -20.62
CA PHE A 125 5.94 3.49 -21.26
C PHE A 125 5.72 2.14 -21.96
N GLU A 126 6.79 1.40 -22.27
CA GLU A 126 6.76 0.15 -23.04
C GLU A 126 7.00 -1.08 -22.15
N LYS A 127 7.88 -0.92 -21.17
CA LYS A 127 8.32 -2.03 -20.32
C LYS A 127 7.20 -2.55 -19.41
N ASN A 128 7.09 -3.89 -19.32
CA ASN A 128 6.24 -4.58 -18.33
C ASN A 128 7.13 -5.11 -17.20
N TYR A 129 7.08 -4.46 -16.05
CA TYR A 129 7.95 -4.75 -14.91
C TYR A 129 7.54 -6.02 -14.17
N THR A 130 8.54 -6.81 -13.81
CA THR A 130 8.41 -8.00 -12.96
C THR A 130 9.25 -7.85 -11.68
N GLU A 131 9.12 -8.77 -10.75
CA GLU A 131 9.90 -8.76 -9.50
C GLU A 131 11.38 -9.07 -9.69
N ASN A 132 11.76 -9.61 -10.86
CA ASN A 132 13.14 -9.97 -11.20
C ASN A 132 13.98 -8.80 -11.73
N GLU A 133 13.38 -7.61 -11.84
CA GLU A 133 14.07 -6.43 -12.32
C GLU A 133 15.24 -6.04 -11.42
N THR A 134 16.37 -5.74 -12.04
CA THR A 134 17.48 -5.07 -11.36
C THR A 134 17.08 -3.66 -10.98
N ILE A 135 17.16 -3.35 -9.69
CA ILE A 135 16.77 -2.04 -9.15
C ILE A 135 17.97 -1.13 -9.07
N ASP A 136 17.91 -0.03 -9.83
CA ASP A 136 18.89 1.07 -9.81
C ASP A 136 18.17 2.39 -9.51
N PRO A 137 18.10 2.82 -8.23
CA PRO A 137 17.31 3.97 -7.82
C PRO A 137 17.88 5.30 -8.31
N GLN A 138 17.19 6.02 -9.18
CA GLN A 138 17.59 7.30 -9.76
C GLN A 138 17.01 8.52 -9.03
N ASN A 139 15.82 8.40 -8.45
CA ASN A 139 15.12 9.50 -7.78
C ASN A 139 14.84 9.20 -6.31
N PHE A 140 14.31 10.21 -5.60
CA PHE A 140 14.05 10.09 -4.17
C PHE A 140 13.07 8.96 -3.81
N ILE A 141 12.00 8.75 -4.59
CA ILE A 141 11.02 7.69 -4.31
C ILE A 141 11.66 6.33 -4.44
N GLN A 142 12.35 6.09 -5.55
CA GLN A 142 13.03 4.82 -5.79
C GLN A 142 14.04 4.52 -4.70
N LYS A 143 14.84 5.51 -4.27
CA LYS A 143 15.79 5.39 -3.16
C LYS A 143 15.07 5.07 -1.84
N ALA A 144 13.98 5.76 -1.55
CA ALA A 144 13.23 5.54 -0.32
C ALA A 144 12.59 4.14 -0.27
N VAL A 145 12.03 3.67 -1.38
CA VAL A 145 11.45 2.32 -1.47
C VAL A 145 12.53 1.25 -1.43
N TYR A 146 13.66 1.46 -2.11
CA TYR A 146 14.80 0.55 -2.08
C TYR A 146 15.35 0.33 -0.66
N GLU A 147 15.60 1.42 0.08
CA GLU A 147 16.05 1.35 1.47
C GLU A 147 15.01 0.70 2.38
N TRP A 148 13.72 0.95 2.13
CA TRP A 148 12.64 0.29 2.84
C TRP A 148 12.64 -1.23 2.60
N GLU A 149 12.73 -1.68 1.36
CA GLU A 149 12.81 -3.11 1.02
C GLU A 149 14.05 -3.77 1.63
N LYS A 150 15.22 -3.13 1.50
CA LYS A 150 16.47 -3.59 2.10
C LYS A 150 16.32 -3.78 3.61
N LYS A 151 15.68 -2.83 4.29
CA LYS A 151 15.41 -2.92 5.73
C LYS A 151 14.41 -4.03 6.04
N SER A 152 13.32 -4.13 5.31
CA SER A 152 12.33 -5.20 5.48
C SER A 152 12.95 -6.59 5.29
N MET A 153 13.82 -6.75 4.29
CA MET A 153 14.54 -8.01 4.04
C MET A 153 15.51 -8.38 5.17
N SER A 154 16.03 -7.42 5.93
CA SER A 154 16.90 -7.73 7.08
C SER A 154 16.18 -8.49 8.19
N VAL A 155 14.84 -8.47 8.22
CA VAL A 155 14.02 -9.23 9.18
C VAL A 155 14.17 -10.75 9.00
N ARG A 156 14.59 -11.21 7.80
CA ARG A 156 14.88 -12.64 7.54
C ARG A 156 15.87 -13.28 8.52
N LYS A 157 16.72 -12.48 9.14
CA LYS A 157 17.64 -12.95 10.19
C LYS A 157 16.92 -13.45 11.44
N LEU A 158 15.67 -13.00 11.66
CA LEU A 158 14.82 -13.39 12.79
C LEU A 158 13.64 -14.25 12.33
N ILE A 159 13.03 -13.89 11.20
CA ILE A 159 11.84 -14.55 10.65
C ILE A 159 12.15 -14.93 9.19
N PRO A 160 12.52 -16.20 8.94
CA PRO A 160 12.92 -16.67 7.60
C PRO A 160 11.86 -16.48 6.52
N HIS A 161 10.56 -16.60 6.86
CA HIS A 161 9.46 -16.36 5.94
C HIS A 161 9.12 -14.87 5.91
N THR A 162 9.98 -14.11 5.22
CA THR A 162 9.79 -12.67 4.99
C THR A 162 9.36 -12.44 3.56
N SER A 163 8.22 -11.76 3.37
CA SER A 163 7.67 -11.37 2.08
C SER A 163 7.48 -9.87 1.99
N ILE A 164 7.66 -9.31 0.80
CA ILE A 164 7.48 -7.90 0.49
C ILE A 164 6.44 -7.77 -0.61
N LEU A 165 5.47 -6.88 -0.42
CA LEU A 165 4.42 -6.59 -1.40
C LEU A 165 4.65 -5.21 -2.01
N ARG A 166 5.05 -5.15 -3.29
CA ARG A 166 5.13 -3.92 -4.09
C ARG A 166 3.72 -3.55 -4.53
N ILE A 167 3.14 -2.60 -3.82
CA ILE A 167 1.73 -2.22 -3.96
C ILE A 167 1.60 -1.18 -5.07
N GLY A 168 0.61 -1.40 -5.96
CA GLY A 168 0.21 -0.45 -6.98
C GLY A 168 -0.70 0.66 -6.49
N LEU A 169 -1.41 1.29 -7.42
CA LEU A 169 -2.37 2.35 -7.14
C LEU A 169 -3.63 1.76 -6.47
N VAL A 170 -3.76 1.95 -5.16
CA VAL A 170 -4.89 1.41 -4.40
C VAL A 170 -6.17 2.20 -4.68
N LEU A 171 -7.20 1.49 -5.17
CA LEU A 171 -8.52 2.06 -5.41
C LEU A 171 -9.40 1.93 -4.17
N SER A 172 -9.80 3.08 -3.62
CA SER A 172 -10.71 3.18 -2.48
C SER A 172 -11.43 4.53 -2.51
N LYS A 173 -12.70 4.56 -2.09
CA LYS A 173 -13.48 5.81 -1.94
C LYS A 173 -13.18 6.54 -0.63
N LYS A 174 -12.68 5.82 0.38
CA LYS A 174 -12.40 6.41 1.70
C LYS A 174 -11.22 7.38 1.65
N ASN A 175 -10.16 7.04 0.92
CA ASN A 175 -8.94 7.83 0.80
C ASN A 175 -8.14 7.45 -0.47
N GLY A 176 -7.10 8.23 -0.79
CA GLY A 176 -6.18 7.96 -1.89
C GLY A 176 -6.65 8.48 -3.24
N TYR A 177 -6.19 7.85 -4.31
CA TYR A 177 -6.31 8.35 -5.68
C TYR A 177 -7.76 8.67 -6.09
N LEU A 178 -8.72 7.77 -5.84
CA LEU A 178 -10.10 8.01 -6.26
C LEU A 178 -10.72 9.19 -5.52
N LYS A 179 -10.46 9.36 -4.22
CA LYS A 179 -10.98 10.50 -3.46
C LYS A 179 -10.46 11.83 -4.02
N GLU A 180 -9.16 11.91 -4.31
CA GLU A 180 -8.54 13.12 -4.88
C GLU A 180 -9.04 13.40 -6.30
N THR A 181 -9.25 12.34 -7.10
CA THR A 181 -9.77 12.45 -8.47
C THR A 181 -11.27 12.84 -8.48
N ASP A 182 -12.04 12.33 -7.53
CA ASP A 182 -13.47 12.63 -7.41
C ASP A 182 -13.76 14.08 -7.03
N TYR A 183 -12.84 14.74 -6.33
CA TYR A 183 -13.08 16.11 -5.86
C TYR A 183 -13.35 17.09 -7.02
N PRO A 184 -12.47 17.24 -8.05
CA PRO A 184 -12.78 18.09 -9.20
C PRO A 184 -13.94 17.57 -10.05
N MET A 185 -14.18 16.24 -10.07
CA MET A 185 -15.29 15.66 -10.82
C MET A 185 -16.67 16.06 -10.26
N LYS A 186 -16.78 16.38 -8.98
CA LYS A 186 -18.01 16.94 -8.40
C LYS A 186 -18.37 18.29 -9.01
N PHE A 187 -17.38 19.02 -9.52
CA PHE A 187 -17.54 20.32 -10.21
C PHE A 187 -17.54 20.16 -11.75
N GLY A 188 -17.75 18.96 -12.25
CA GLY A 188 -17.80 18.69 -13.69
C GLY A 188 -16.44 18.65 -14.39
N ILE A 189 -15.34 18.48 -13.66
CA ILE A 189 -13.98 18.53 -14.21
C ILE A 189 -13.21 17.23 -13.91
N GLY A 190 -12.83 16.49 -14.95
CA GLY A 190 -11.86 15.39 -14.85
C GLY A 190 -10.49 15.85 -15.33
N ILE A 191 -9.43 15.55 -14.59
CA ILE A 191 -8.09 16.03 -14.91
C ILE A 191 -7.25 14.91 -15.53
N GLN A 192 -6.92 15.07 -16.82
CA GLN A 192 -5.91 14.24 -17.47
C GLN A 192 -4.51 14.81 -17.17
N LEU A 193 -3.65 14.00 -16.58
CA LEU A 193 -2.30 14.39 -16.18
C LEU A 193 -1.32 14.18 -17.34
N GLY A 194 -0.70 15.25 -17.83
CA GLY A 194 0.27 15.21 -18.93
C GLY A 194 -0.31 14.59 -20.21
N SER A 195 0.37 13.58 -20.76
CA SER A 195 -0.09 12.86 -21.96
C SER A 195 -1.28 11.95 -21.71
N GLY A 196 -1.50 11.52 -20.45
CA GLY A 196 -2.48 10.49 -20.11
C GLY A 196 -2.12 9.09 -20.60
N LYS A 197 -0.91 8.90 -21.17
CA LYS A 197 -0.43 7.61 -21.67
C LYS A 197 0.22 6.76 -20.57
N GLN A 198 0.57 7.36 -19.41
CA GLN A 198 1.21 6.65 -18.29
C GLN A 198 0.32 5.53 -17.78
N TRP A 199 0.91 4.35 -17.63
CA TRP A 199 0.26 3.15 -17.13
C TRP A 199 -0.10 3.29 -15.65
N GLN A 200 -1.33 2.90 -15.31
CA GLN A 200 -1.82 2.82 -13.94
C GLN A 200 -1.92 1.34 -13.57
N SER A 201 -0.94 0.83 -12.84
CA SER A 201 -1.00 -0.49 -12.23
C SER A 201 -1.74 -0.38 -10.90
N TRP A 202 -3.03 -0.62 -10.95
CA TRP A 202 -3.98 -0.43 -9.86
C TRP A 202 -4.26 -1.73 -9.09
N ILE A 203 -4.87 -1.60 -7.91
CA ILE A 203 -5.43 -2.73 -7.15
C ILE A 203 -6.63 -2.26 -6.33
N HIS A 204 -7.66 -3.11 -6.22
CA HIS A 204 -8.80 -2.84 -5.34
C HIS A 204 -8.41 -2.97 -3.87
N ILE A 205 -9.02 -2.14 -2.99
CA ILE A 205 -8.72 -2.16 -1.55
C ILE A 205 -8.99 -3.52 -0.90
N ASP A 206 -10.03 -4.23 -1.33
CA ASP A 206 -10.35 -5.55 -0.79
C ASP A 206 -9.34 -6.60 -1.28
N ASP A 207 -8.86 -6.53 -2.54
CA ASP A 207 -7.83 -7.44 -3.05
C ASP A 207 -6.50 -7.24 -2.33
N ILE A 208 -6.03 -5.99 -2.15
CA ILE A 208 -4.77 -5.79 -1.43
C ILE A 208 -4.86 -6.29 0.01
N ALA A 209 -6.00 -6.10 0.69
CA ALA A 209 -6.20 -6.63 2.03
C ALA A 209 -6.14 -8.17 2.05
N ASN A 210 -6.81 -8.82 1.09
CA ASN A 210 -6.81 -10.27 0.98
C ASN A 210 -5.45 -10.83 0.55
N ILE A 211 -4.66 -10.12 -0.28
CA ILE A 211 -3.29 -10.50 -0.64
C ILE A 211 -2.41 -10.54 0.62
N PHE A 212 -2.50 -9.53 1.51
CA PHE A 212 -1.75 -9.56 2.77
C PHE A 212 -2.08 -10.80 3.60
N LEU A 213 -3.36 -11.15 3.70
CA LEU A 213 -3.80 -12.33 4.46
C LEU A 213 -3.44 -13.65 3.76
N PHE A 214 -3.50 -13.70 2.43
CA PHE A 214 -3.08 -14.85 1.64
C PHE A 214 -1.58 -15.13 1.82
N ILE A 215 -0.73 -14.11 1.71
CA ILE A 215 0.71 -14.23 1.93
C ILE A 215 1.01 -14.60 3.40
N ALA A 216 0.23 -14.07 4.35
CA ALA A 216 0.36 -14.41 5.76
C ALA A 216 0.03 -15.88 6.06
N ASP A 217 -0.89 -16.47 5.31
CA ASP A 217 -1.32 -17.86 5.46
C ASP A 217 -0.41 -18.84 4.74
N THR A 218 -0.07 -18.57 3.48
CA THR A 218 0.78 -19.43 2.65
C THR A 218 2.27 -19.35 2.97
N ASN A 219 2.69 -18.31 3.71
CA ASN A 219 4.07 -18.07 4.16
C ASN A 219 5.15 -18.16 3.07
N PRO A 220 4.97 -17.64 1.86
CA PRO A 220 6.00 -17.67 0.83
C PRO A 220 7.16 -16.73 1.20
N ARG A 221 8.28 -16.88 0.50
CA ARG A 221 9.45 -15.98 0.65
C ARG A 221 9.64 -15.18 -0.61
N GLY A 222 9.93 -13.88 -0.46
CA GLY A 222 10.34 -13.09 -1.61
C GLY A 222 9.57 -11.79 -1.78
N ILE A 223 9.66 -11.26 -2.99
CA ILE A 223 9.00 -10.02 -3.38
C ILE A 223 7.88 -10.38 -4.35
N TYR A 224 6.73 -9.73 -4.20
CA TYR A 224 5.54 -9.92 -5.03
C TYR A 224 4.94 -8.57 -5.41
N ASN A 225 4.57 -8.43 -6.67
CA ASN A 225 3.81 -7.27 -7.12
C ASN A 225 2.33 -7.46 -6.74
N ALA A 226 1.82 -6.52 -5.95
CA ALA A 226 0.43 -6.48 -5.54
C ALA A 226 -0.33 -5.46 -6.38
N VAL A 227 -0.63 -5.87 -7.62
CA VAL A 227 -1.36 -5.10 -8.63
C VAL A 227 -2.38 -6.00 -9.31
N ALA A 228 -3.51 -5.43 -9.77
CA ALA A 228 -4.48 -6.17 -10.56
C ALA A 228 -3.90 -6.58 -11.94
N PRO A 229 -4.41 -7.67 -12.55
CA PRO A 229 -3.83 -8.23 -13.77
C PRO A 229 -3.83 -7.29 -14.98
N ASN A 230 -4.79 -6.37 -15.06
CA ASN A 230 -5.07 -5.54 -16.22
C ASN A 230 -4.81 -4.05 -15.95
N PRO A 231 -3.54 -3.59 -15.97
CA PRO A 231 -3.21 -2.17 -15.89
C PRO A 231 -3.68 -1.45 -17.14
N LEU A 232 -3.95 -0.13 -17.04
CA LEU A 232 -4.40 0.65 -18.18
C LEU A 232 -3.83 2.08 -18.15
N PRO A 233 -3.76 2.78 -19.33
CA PRO A 233 -3.33 4.16 -19.38
C PRO A 233 -4.27 5.12 -18.63
N GLN A 234 -3.72 6.16 -18.00
CA GLN A 234 -4.45 7.12 -17.16
C GLN A 234 -5.64 7.78 -17.89
N LYS A 235 -5.49 8.11 -19.18
CA LYS A 235 -6.58 8.65 -19.99
C LYS A 235 -7.78 7.68 -20.08
N LEU A 236 -7.50 6.39 -20.26
CA LEU A 236 -8.54 5.36 -20.32
C LEU A 236 -9.15 5.16 -18.93
N PHE A 237 -8.33 5.16 -17.88
CA PHE A 237 -8.78 5.07 -16.50
C PHE A 237 -9.80 6.18 -16.15
N LEU A 238 -9.54 7.44 -16.54
CA LEU A 238 -10.49 8.55 -16.36
C LEU A 238 -11.81 8.34 -17.10
N LYS A 239 -11.76 7.79 -18.33
CA LYS A 239 -12.98 7.47 -19.08
C LYS A 239 -13.80 6.41 -18.35
N LYS A 240 -13.15 5.38 -17.79
CA LYS A 240 -13.81 4.33 -17.02
C LYS A 240 -14.44 4.90 -15.74
N ILE A 241 -13.72 5.77 -15.00
CA ILE A 241 -14.30 6.48 -13.84
C ILE A 241 -15.56 7.26 -14.25
N ARG A 242 -15.56 7.97 -15.39
CA ARG A 242 -16.72 8.72 -15.85
C ARG A 242 -17.95 7.84 -16.06
N VAL A 243 -17.75 6.66 -16.65
CA VAL A 243 -18.84 5.70 -16.88
C VAL A 243 -19.34 5.12 -15.56
N CYS A 244 -18.45 4.55 -14.74
CA CYS A 244 -18.81 3.85 -13.52
C CYS A 244 -19.32 4.74 -12.39
N SER A 245 -18.91 6.03 -12.37
CA SER A 245 -19.39 6.98 -11.35
C SER A 245 -20.72 7.64 -11.69
N PHE A 246 -21.27 7.37 -12.88
CA PHE A 246 -22.48 8.01 -13.40
C PHE A 246 -22.42 9.55 -13.44
N ARG A 247 -21.21 10.13 -13.39
CA ARG A 247 -21.01 11.59 -13.37
C ARG A 247 -20.74 12.13 -14.76
N LYS A 248 -21.37 13.26 -15.08
CA LYS A 248 -21.05 14.03 -16.28
C LYS A 248 -19.93 15.00 -15.94
N PHE A 249 -18.75 14.83 -16.53
CA PHE A 249 -17.64 15.77 -16.43
C PHE A 249 -16.86 15.85 -17.74
N MET A 250 -16.25 17.02 -17.98
CA MET A 250 -15.36 17.27 -19.11
C MET A 250 -13.93 16.90 -18.69
N ILE A 251 -13.19 16.23 -19.58
CA ILE A 251 -11.78 15.90 -19.33
C ILE A 251 -10.90 17.05 -19.82
N ILE A 252 -10.23 17.72 -18.88
CA ILE A 252 -9.27 18.79 -19.14
C ILE A 252 -7.86 18.22 -19.02
N LYS A 253 -7.03 18.49 -20.04
CA LYS A 253 -5.62 18.09 -20.04
C LYS A 253 -4.79 19.11 -19.26
N LEU A 254 -4.12 18.66 -18.21
CA LEU A 254 -3.17 19.45 -17.45
C LEU A 254 -1.74 19.13 -17.93
N PRO A 255 -1.05 20.07 -18.62
CA PRO A 255 0.28 19.84 -19.15
C PRO A 255 1.32 19.45 -18.10
N SER A 256 2.24 18.56 -18.46
CA SER A 256 3.29 18.08 -17.54
C SER A 256 4.20 19.21 -17.02
N LEU A 257 4.41 20.26 -17.80
CA LEU A 257 5.16 21.45 -17.36
C LEU A 257 4.50 22.15 -16.19
N ILE A 258 3.17 22.30 -16.23
CA ILE A 258 2.40 22.90 -15.14
C ILE A 258 2.49 22.02 -13.88
N LEU A 259 2.35 20.71 -14.03
CA LEU A 259 2.50 19.78 -12.91
C LEU A 259 3.90 19.85 -12.29
N LYS A 260 4.95 19.88 -13.11
CA LYS A 260 6.34 20.03 -12.65
C LYS A 260 6.58 21.36 -11.95
N PHE A 261 5.99 22.44 -12.44
CA PHE A 261 6.11 23.76 -11.82
C PHE A 261 5.49 23.81 -10.40
N PHE A 262 4.26 23.28 -10.23
CA PHE A 262 3.55 23.33 -8.95
C PHE A 262 3.99 22.24 -7.96
N PHE A 263 4.35 21.04 -8.45
CA PHE A 263 4.68 19.88 -7.60
C PHE A 263 6.18 19.59 -7.49
N GLY A 264 7.02 20.21 -8.35
CA GLY A 264 8.45 19.92 -8.40
C GLY A 264 8.72 18.42 -8.61
N GLU A 265 9.64 17.85 -7.84
CA GLU A 265 9.97 16.42 -7.93
C GLU A 265 8.76 15.48 -7.66
N ARG A 266 7.75 15.93 -6.91
CA ARG A 266 6.55 15.13 -6.66
C ARG A 266 5.72 14.85 -7.92
N ALA A 267 5.92 15.65 -8.97
CA ALA A 267 5.27 15.42 -10.25
C ALA A 267 5.58 14.04 -10.84
N TYR A 268 6.71 13.43 -10.48
CA TYR A 268 7.04 12.05 -10.87
C TYR A 268 5.98 11.05 -10.41
N ILE A 269 5.43 11.20 -9.18
CA ILE A 269 4.36 10.32 -8.68
C ILE A 269 3.13 10.33 -9.60
N LEU A 270 2.88 11.46 -10.26
CA LEU A 270 1.69 11.67 -11.09
C LEU A 270 1.92 11.34 -12.57
N LEU A 271 3.17 11.43 -13.02
CA LEU A 271 3.55 11.37 -14.43
C LEU A 271 4.29 10.10 -14.82
N ASP A 272 4.92 9.40 -13.85
CA ASP A 272 5.66 8.18 -14.13
C ASP A 272 4.73 7.07 -14.60
N SER A 273 5.23 6.31 -15.56
CA SER A 273 4.56 5.21 -16.20
C SER A 273 5.19 3.90 -15.72
N GLN A 274 4.40 3.06 -15.07
CA GLN A 274 4.85 1.79 -14.56
C GLN A 274 3.80 0.73 -14.86
N ARG A 275 4.01 0.00 -15.96
CA ARG A 275 3.22 -1.20 -16.27
C ARG A 275 3.83 -2.36 -15.50
N VAL A 276 3.09 -2.95 -14.57
CA VAL A 276 3.60 -3.93 -13.63
C VAL A 276 2.80 -5.22 -13.73
N SER A 277 3.52 -6.35 -13.79
CA SER A 277 2.95 -7.69 -13.90
C SER A 277 2.55 -8.25 -12.53
N SER A 278 1.37 -8.85 -12.45
CA SER A 278 0.90 -9.64 -11.29
C SER A 278 1.14 -11.15 -11.45
N LYS A 279 1.89 -11.55 -12.48
CA LYS A 279 2.04 -12.97 -12.85
C LYS A 279 2.49 -13.83 -11.68
N LYS A 280 3.49 -13.39 -10.92
CA LYS A 280 4.07 -14.16 -9.81
C LYS A 280 3.08 -14.46 -8.67
N ILE A 281 2.19 -13.52 -8.34
CA ILE A 281 1.19 -13.74 -7.29
C ILE A 281 0.04 -14.61 -7.79
N LEU A 282 -0.30 -14.54 -9.09
CA LEU A 282 -1.23 -15.47 -9.74
C LEU A 282 -0.68 -16.90 -9.75
N GLU A 283 0.60 -17.09 -10.10
CA GLU A 283 1.28 -18.40 -10.08
C GLU A 283 1.37 -18.98 -8.66
N LEU A 284 1.37 -18.13 -7.63
CA LEU A 284 1.27 -18.56 -6.24
C LEU A 284 -0.13 -19.06 -5.85
N GLY A 285 -1.15 -18.86 -6.71
CA GLY A 285 -2.52 -19.30 -6.53
C GLY A 285 -3.46 -18.24 -5.96
N TYR A 286 -3.07 -16.94 -5.95
CA TYR A 286 -4.01 -15.89 -5.55
C TYR A 286 -5.05 -15.62 -6.63
N GLU A 287 -6.32 -15.62 -6.26
CA GLU A 287 -7.43 -15.27 -7.13
C GLU A 287 -7.95 -13.86 -6.82
N PHE A 288 -7.83 -12.96 -7.81
CA PHE A 288 -8.32 -11.60 -7.69
C PHE A 288 -9.86 -11.56 -7.74
N ALA A 289 -10.47 -10.84 -6.81
CA ALA A 289 -11.90 -10.55 -6.85
C ALA A 289 -12.23 -9.52 -7.95
N TYR A 290 -11.30 -8.63 -8.25
CA TYR A 290 -11.46 -7.58 -9.27
C TYR A 290 -10.30 -7.64 -10.26
N LYS A 291 -10.51 -8.31 -11.39
CA LYS A 291 -9.52 -8.41 -12.47
C LYS A 291 -9.59 -7.24 -13.43
N GLU A 292 -10.78 -6.69 -13.62
CA GLU A 292 -11.06 -5.56 -14.51
C GLU A 292 -11.38 -4.30 -13.71
N VAL A 293 -10.89 -3.15 -14.20
CA VAL A 293 -11.08 -1.87 -13.53
C VAL A 293 -12.55 -1.46 -13.45
N ASP A 294 -13.38 -1.86 -14.43
CA ASP A 294 -14.81 -1.58 -14.43
C ASP A 294 -15.51 -2.26 -13.25
N GLU A 295 -15.16 -3.51 -12.97
CA GLU A 295 -15.70 -4.27 -11.84
C GLU A 295 -15.32 -3.59 -10.52
N ALA A 296 -14.04 -3.22 -10.37
CA ALA A 296 -13.53 -2.52 -9.20
C ALA A 296 -14.22 -1.15 -8.98
N LEU A 297 -14.35 -0.36 -10.04
CA LEU A 297 -15.00 0.94 -9.97
C LEU A 297 -16.49 0.82 -9.68
N ASN A 298 -17.20 -0.11 -10.34
CA ASN A 298 -18.60 -0.36 -10.07
C ASN A 298 -18.86 -0.76 -8.63
N ASN A 299 -18.03 -1.63 -8.05
CA ASN A 299 -18.13 -1.97 -6.64
C ASN A 299 -17.95 -0.74 -5.74
N LEU A 300 -16.91 0.07 -6.01
CA LEU A 300 -16.59 1.23 -5.19
C LEU A 300 -17.64 2.35 -5.31
N TYR A 301 -18.23 2.55 -6.48
CA TYR A 301 -19.24 3.60 -6.68
C TYR A 301 -20.65 3.18 -6.22
N LYS A 302 -21.06 1.91 -6.44
CA LYS A 302 -22.35 1.37 -5.94
C LYS A 302 -22.41 1.23 -4.42
N ARG A 303 -21.28 0.95 -3.76
CA ARG A 303 -21.23 0.76 -2.30
C ARG A 303 -21.56 2.03 -1.48
N ASN A 304 -21.59 3.21 -2.13
CA ASN A 304 -21.94 4.47 -1.46
C ASN A 304 -23.42 4.85 -1.54
N ASP A 305 -24.20 4.24 -2.44
CA ASP A 305 -25.63 4.56 -2.58
C ASP A 305 -26.46 3.99 -1.42
N ASN A 306 -25.87 3.10 -0.60
CA ASN A 306 -26.52 2.52 0.59
C ASN A 306 -26.16 3.25 1.92
N LEU A 307 -25.49 4.41 1.87
CA LEU A 307 -25.03 5.17 3.04
C LEU A 307 -25.53 6.63 3.07
N THR A 308 -26.51 6.98 2.21
CA THR A 308 -27.20 8.28 2.24
C THR A 308 -28.60 8.16 2.81
#